data_8a4b8dc089c64be7165956add73b1acf
#
_entry.id   8a4b8dc089c64be7165956add73b1acf
#
_cell.length_a   1.000
_cell.length_b   1.000
_cell.length_c   1.000
_cell.angle_alpha   90.00
_cell.angle_beta   90.00
_cell.angle_gamma   90.00
#
_symmetry.space_group_name_H-M   'P 1'
#
loop_
_entity.id
_entity.type
_entity.pdbx_description
1 polymer ?
#
loop_
_entity_poly.entity_id
_entity_poly.type
_entity_poly.pdbx_seq_one_letter_code
_entity_poly.pdbx_strand_id
1 'polypeptide(L)'
;SKFSFNKDKQIDDVIFNFNLVGNLKYPTYYGFETINFNNSKIFGEKGRDFVDIILDFQHQYSQIKLVLRIDPKLETSATFLVDVEKINVKELLNLWPVDFKESVYVWMKNNSEGEIFNVLFSLNIFKKDDNFLFENFKGKFDFNNTKIRYMESMPVIENIYGFAKIKNDEIIFTINSGQSQNLNIKNGMVKLKDLDSDFEN
;
A
#
# COMPACT_ATOMS: atom_id res chain seq x y z
N SER A 1 4.88 -6.24 28.13
CA SER A 1 3.41 -6.18 28.05
C SER A 1 2.86 -5.43 29.26
N LYS A 2 1.84 -4.63 29.05
CA LYS A 2 1.12 -3.91 30.10
C LYS A 2 -0.35 -4.25 29.98
N PHE A 3 -1.03 -4.42 31.11
CA PHE A 3 -2.45 -4.73 31.17
C PHE A 3 -3.11 -3.79 32.18
N SER A 4 -4.30 -3.30 31.86
CA SER A 4 -5.19 -2.61 32.79
C SER A 4 -6.52 -3.35 32.87
N PHE A 5 -7.18 -3.28 34.05
CA PHE A 5 -8.46 -3.94 34.28
C PHE A 5 -9.47 -2.90 34.76
N ASN A 6 -10.70 -3.03 34.29
CA ASN A 6 -11.82 -2.24 34.78
C ASN A 6 -12.38 -2.82 36.10
N LYS A 7 -13.41 -2.16 36.67
CA LYS A 7 -14.07 -2.59 37.92
C LYS A 7 -14.68 -4.00 37.84
N ASP A 8 -15.05 -4.43 36.63
CA ASP A 8 -15.65 -5.75 36.37
C ASP A 8 -14.59 -6.83 36.05
N LYS A 9 -13.30 -6.54 36.29
CA LYS A 9 -12.16 -7.39 35.98
C LYS A 9 -12.01 -7.72 34.49
N GLN A 10 -12.62 -6.93 33.60
CA GLN A 10 -12.39 -7.04 32.18
C GLN A 10 -11.12 -6.28 31.84
N ILE A 11 -10.43 -6.76 30.83
CA ILE A 11 -9.21 -6.09 30.30
C ILE A 11 -9.63 -4.88 29.48
N ASP A 12 -9.36 -3.68 29.98
CA ASP A 12 -9.65 -2.42 29.27
C ASP A 12 -8.60 -2.13 28.22
N ASP A 13 -7.32 -2.18 28.62
CA ASP A 13 -6.19 -1.86 27.74
C ASP A 13 -5.16 -2.98 27.80
N VAL A 14 -4.68 -3.35 26.62
CA VAL A 14 -3.56 -4.30 26.48
C VAL A 14 -2.55 -3.67 25.51
N ILE A 15 -1.32 -3.57 25.97
CA ILE A 15 -0.19 -3.18 25.13
C ILE A 15 0.79 -4.35 25.11
N PHE A 16 1.15 -4.79 23.93
CA PHE A 16 2.22 -5.77 23.75
C PHE A 16 3.23 -5.31 22.71
N ASN A 17 4.45 -5.77 22.88
CA ASN A 17 5.53 -5.52 21.93
C ASN A 17 6.40 -6.78 21.88
N PHE A 18 6.59 -7.34 20.70
CA PHE A 18 7.40 -8.51 20.46
C PHE A 18 8.36 -8.26 19.30
N ASN A 19 9.55 -8.85 19.40
CA ASN A 19 10.41 -9.00 18.23
C ASN A 19 9.91 -10.20 17.42
N LEU A 20 9.75 -10.01 16.13
CA LEU A 20 9.36 -11.06 15.21
C LEU A 20 10.61 -11.54 14.46
N VAL A 21 10.84 -12.84 14.48
CA VAL A 21 11.92 -13.50 13.73
C VAL A 21 11.31 -14.65 12.95
N GLY A 22 11.60 -14.71 11.67
CA GLY A 22 11.10 -15.78 10.80
C GLY A 22 10.95 -15.35 9.36
N ASN A 23 10.30 -16.19 8.58
CA ASN A 23 10.06 -15.95 7.18
C ASN A 23 8.58 -16.18 6.87
N LEU A 24 7.98 -15.26 6.12
CA LEU A 24 6.65 -15.41 5.55
C LEU A 24 6.78 -15.57 4.04
N LYS A 25 6.28 -16.68 3.53
CA LYS A 25 6.16 -16.91 2.08
C LYS A 25 4.70 -16.65 1.68
N TYR A 26 4.50 -15.77 0.72
CA TYR A 26 3.16 -15.41 0.25
C TYR A 26 3.10 -15.40 -1.30
N PRO A 27 1.92 -15.66 -1.90
CA PRO A 27 1.76 -15.67 -3.34
C PRO A 27 1.77 -14.26 -3.93
N THR A 28 2.45 -14.12 -5.07
CA THR A 28 2.51 -12.89 -5.87
C THR A 28 2.30 -13.23 -7.34
N TYR A 29 2.19 -12.24 -8.20
CA TYR A 29 2.10 -12.45 -9.66
C TYR A 29 3.32 -13.17 -10.27
N TYR A 30 4.46 -13.15 -9.60
CA TYR A 30 5.69 -13.85 -10.04
C TYR A 30 5.87 -15.22 -9.39
N GLY A 31 4.89 -15.70 -8.65
CA GLY A 31 4.97 -16.96 -7.90
C GLY A 31 4.92 -16.73 -6.41
N PHE A 32 6.04 -16.84 -5.71
CA PHE A 32 6.10 -16.62 -4.27
C PHE A 32 7.22 -15.65 -3.91
N GLU A 33 6.92 -14.69 -3.07
CA GLU A 33 7.91 -13.82 -2.44
C GLU A 33 8.11 -14.23 -0.97
N THR A 34 9.27 -13.94 -0.43
CA THR A 34 9.61 -14.27 0.96
C THR A 34 10.00 -13.00 1.72
N ILE A 35 9.22 -12.67 2.72
CA ILE A 35 9.55 -11.61 3.67
C ILE A 35 10.33 -12.21 4.84
N ASN A 36 11.52 -11.67 5.10
CA ASN A 36 12.38 -12.08 6.20
C ASN A 36 12.22 -11.10 7.37
N PHE A 37 11.75 -11.58 8.51
CA PHE A 37 11.51 -10.78 9.71
C PHE A 37 12.70 -10.85 10.69
N ASN A 38 13.90 -10.47 10.26
CA ASN A 38 15.08 -10.59 11.12
C ASN A 38 15.19 -9.51 12.20
N ASN A 39 14.67 -8.31 11.93
CA ASN A 39 14.68 -7.16 12.85
C ASN A 39 13.30 -6.52 12.94
N SER A 40 12.27 -7.33 12.88
CA SER A 40 10.91 -6.84 12.79
C SER A 40 10.28 -6.74 14.17
N LYS A 41 9.36 -5.80 14.32
CA LYS A 41 8.62 -5.58 15.55
C LYS A 41 7.14 -5.72 15.28
N ILE A 42 6.46 -6.40 16.17
CA ILE A 42 5.01 -6.41 16.23
C ILE A 42 4.57 -5.72 17.50
N PHE A 43 3.77 -4.71 17.36
CA PHE A 43 3.19 -3.95 18.46
C PHE A 43 1.69 -4.07 18.38
N GLY A 44 1.02 -4.22 19.51
CA GLY A 44 -0.42 -4.21 19.55
C GLY A 44 -0.92 -3.40 20.73
N GLU A 45 -2.01 -2.69 20.49
CA GLU A 45 -2.73 -1.90 21.46
C GLU A 45 -4.22 -2.18 21.33
N LYS A 46 -4.84 -2.57 22.45
CA LYS A 46 -6.28 -2.67 22.58
C LYS A 46 -6.75 -1.51 23.45
N GLY A 47 -7.46 -0.56 22.86
CA GLY A 47 -8.22 0.46 23.56
C GLY A 47 -9.70 0.07 23.68
N ARG A 48 -10.54 0.99 24.15
CA ARG A 48 -11.99 0.75 24.33
C ARG A 48 -12.73 0.49 23.02
N ASP A 49 -12.31 1.16 21.95
CA ASP A 49 -13.04 1.23 20.68
C ASP A 49 -12.25 0.65 19.50
N PHE A 50 -11.04 0.14 19.73
CA PHE A 50 -10.21 -0.41 18.66
C PHE A 50 -9.17 -1.41 19.17
N VAL A 51 -8.69 -2.23 18.26
CA VAL A 51 -7.48 -3.05 18.40
C VAL A 51 -6.56 -2.71 17.25
N ASP A 52 -5.40 -2.15 17.54
CA ASP A 52 -4.35 -1.89 16.54
C ASP A 52 -3.28 -2.97 16.64
N ILE A 53 -2.94 -3.55 15.51
CA ILE A 53 -1.79 -4.45 15.34
C ILE A 53 -0.87 -3.78 14.33
N ILE A 54 0.33 -3.45 14.74
CA ILE A 54 1.33 -2.78 13.93
C ILE A 54 2.48 -3.76 13.70
N LEU A 55 2.80 -4.01 12.45
CA LEU A 55 3.97 -4.75 12.02
C LEU A 55 4.93 -3.81 11.33
N ASP A 56 6.13 -3.70 11.85
CA ASP A 56 7.21 -2.86 11.32
C ASP A 56 8.39 -3.76 10.95
N PHE A 57 8.77 -3.77 9.68
CA PHE A 57 9.82 -4.64 9.15
C PHE A 57 10.54 -4.00 7.97
N GLN A 58 11.76 -4.47 7.74
CA GLN A 58 12.53 -4.12 6.56
C GLN A 58 12.43 -5.23 5.50
N HIS A 59 12.11 -4.84 4.27
CA HIS A 59 12.16 -5.70 3.11
C HIS A 59 13.10 -5.08 2.07
N GLN A 60 14.13 -5.82 1.68
CA GLN A 60 15.20 -5.30 0.81
C GLN A 60 15.75 -3.96 1.33
N TYR A 61 15.43 -2.86 0.64
CA TYR A 61 15.87 -1.50 0.98
C TYR A 61 14.76 -0.62 1.57
N SER A 62 13.57 -1.19 1.73
CA SER A 62 12.36 -0.47 2.13
C SER A 62 11.97 -0.77 3.56
N GLN A 63 11.72 0.27 4.36
CA GLN A 63 11.06 0.14 5.66
C GLN A 63 9.55 0.14 5.44
N ILE A 64 8.90 -0.93 5.87
CA ILE A 64 7.46 -1.14 5.67
C ILE A 64 6.77 -1.23 7.02
N LYS A 65 5.75 -0.43 7.21
CA LYS A 65 4.88 -0.47 8.37
C LYS A 65 3.46 -0.81 7.93
N LEU A 66 2.95 -1.90 8.47
CA LEU A 66 1.58 -2.34 8.28
C LEU A 66 0.80 -2.09 9.56
N VAL A 67 -0.39 -1.53 9.45
CA VAL A 67 -1.30 -1.36 10.59
C VAL A 67 -2.63 -2.01 10.27
N LEU A 68 -3.05 -2.93 11.10
CA LEU A 68 -4.39 -3.50 11.08
C LEU A 68 -5.16 -2.92 12.26
N ARG A 69 -6.17 -2.09 11.99
CA ARG A 69 -7.11 -1.59 12.98
C ARG A 69 -8.41 -2.36 12.91
N ILE A 70 -8.79 -2.96 13.99
CA ILE A 70 -10.05 -3.69 14.13
C ILE A 70 -10.98 -2.90 15.06
N ASP A 71 -12.20 -2.65 14.63
CA ASP A 71 -13.26 -2.14 15.51
C ASP A 71 -13.98 -3.31 16.18
N PRO A 72 -13.80 -3.53 17.50
CA PRO A 72 -14.44 -4.64 18.19
C PRO A 72 -15.96 -4.52 18.29
N LYS A 73 -16.53 -3.36 18.01
CA LYS A 73 -17.99 -3.15 17.94
C LYS A 73 -18.57 -3.56 16.60
N LEU A 74 -17.73 -3.59 15.56
CA LEU A 74 -18.08 -4.03 14.23
C LEU A 74 -17.38 -5.35 13.98
N GLU A 75 -17.93 -6.45 14.48
CA GLU A 75 -17.34 -7.80 14.47
C GLU A 75 -16.78 -8.27 13.12
N THR A 76 -17.05 -7.52 12.06
CA THR A 76 -16.74 -7.90 10.69
C THR A 76 -15.94 -6.88 9.91
N SER A 77 -15.40 -5.84 10.55
CA SER A 77 -14.67 -4.80 9.82
C SER A 77 -13.28 -4.52 10.39
N ALA A 78 -12.35 -4.26 9.47
CA ALA A 78 -11.01 -3.82 9.80
C ALA A 78 -10.55 -2.77 8.79
N THR A 79 -9.64 -1.88 9.23
CA THR A 79 -8.92 -0.97 8.35
C THR A 79 -7.47 -1.43 8.27
N PHE A 80 -7.00 -1.67 7.07
CA PHE A 80 -5.61 -1.97 6.79
C PHE A 80 -4.91 -0.73 6.27
N LEU A 81 -3.75 -0.42 6.82
CA LEU A 81 -2.91 0.71 6.44
C LEU A 81 -1.51 0.20 6.09
N VAL A 82 -0.95 0.74 5.04
CA VAL A 82 0.45 0.51 4.61
C VAL A 82 1.15 1.86 4.59
N ASP A 83 2.29 1.95 5.26
CA ASP A 83 3.15 3.13 5.29
C ASP A 83 4.57 2.69 4.90
N VAL A 84 5.09 3.27 3.81
CA VAL A 84 6.43 2.98 3.31
C VAL A 84 7.13 4.29 3.00
N GLU A 85 8.27 4.52 3.63
CA GLU A 85 9.03 5.75 3.43
C GLU A 85 9.53 5.87 1.99
N LYS A 86 10.08 4.76 1.46
CA LYS A 86 10.64 4.69 0.11
C LYS A 86 10.57 3.26 -0.40
N ILE A 87 10.20 3.08 -1.66
CA ILE A 87 10.22 1.78 -2.33
C ILE A 87 10.47 1.95 -3.83
N ASN A 88 11.24 1.05 -4.41
CA ASN A 88 11.37 0.96 -5.86
C ASN A 88 10.10 0.33 -6.47
N VAL A 89 9.66 0.83 -7.62
CA VAL A 89 8.47 0.31 -8.32
C VAL A 89 8.58 -1.21 -8.56
N LYS A 90 9.76 -1.70 -8.94
CA LYS A 90 9.97 -3.15 -9.14
C LYS A 90 9.81 -3.95 -7.85
N GLU A 91 10.32 -3.43 -6.73
CA GLU A 91 10.15 -4.05 -5.41
C GLU A 91 8.67 -4.06 -4.99
N LEU A 92 7.96 -2.94 -5.20
CA LEU A 92 6.52 -2.86 -4.96
C LEU A 92 5.75 -3.92 -5.77
N LEU A 93 6.09 -4.09 -7.05
CA LEU A 93 5.47 -5.09 -7.92
C LEU A 93 5.77 -6.53 -7.47
N ASN A 94 6.95 -6.80 -6.94
CA ASN A 94 7.26 -8.11 -6.35
C ASN A 94 6.42 -8.38 -5.08
N LEU A 95 6.09 -7.34 -4.33
CA LEU A 95 5.23 -7.42 -3.13
C LEU A 95 3.73 -7.37 -3.46
N TRP A 96 3.33 -7.18 -4.72
CA TRP A 96 1.93 -7.00 -5.09
C TRP A 96 1.13 -8.29 -4.91
N PRO A 97 0.06 -8.29 -4.11
CA PRO A 97 -0.75 -9.49 -3.89
C PRO A 97 -1.41 -9.96 -5.17
N VAL A 98 -1.50 -11.29 -5.33
CA VAL A 98 -2.28 -11.91 -6.42
C VAL A 98 -3.74 -11.47 -6.30
N ASP A 99 -4.37 -11.26 -7.43
CA ASP A 99 -5.79 -10.89 -7.57
C ASP A 99 -6.17 -9.51 -6.97
N PHE A 100 -5.16 -8.72 -6.56
CA PHE A 100 -5.42 -7.36 -6.08
C PHE A 100 -5.14 -6.34 -7.18
N LYS A 101 -6.21 -5.68 -7.71
CA LYS A 101 -6.09 -4.60 -8.71
C LYS A 101 -5.15 -4.98 -9.87
N GLU A 102 -5.41 -6.07 -10.54
CA GLU A 102 -4.56 -6.62 -11.60
C GLU A 102 -4.26 -5.61 -12.71
N SER A 103 -5.26 -4.84 -13.13
CA SER A 103 -5.10 -3.79 -14.15
C SER A 103 -4.05 -2.73 -13.74
N VAL A 104 -4.03 -2.33 -12.47
CA VAL A 104 -3.03 -1.38 -11.94
C VAL A 104 -1.64 -2.02 -11.94
N TYR A 105 -1.54 -3.29 -11.52
CA TYR A 105 -0.29 -4.04 -11.54
C TYR A 105 0.30 -4.12 -12.96
N VAL A 106 -0.49 -4.56 -13.93
CA VAL A 106 -0.08 -4.70 -15.33
C VAL A 106 0.34 -3.36 -15.91
N TRP A 107 -0.44 -2.30 -15.65
CA TRP A 107 -0.10 -0.96 -16.10
C TRP A 107 1.22 -0.47 -15.49
N MET A 108 1.39 -0.59 -14.18
CA MET A 108 2.63 -0.17 -13.51
C MET A 108 3.85 -0.94 -14.02
N LYS A 109 3.72 -2.25 -14.20
CA LYS A 109 4.79 -3.12 -14.70
C LYS A 109 5.29 -2.70 -16.07
N ASN A 110 4.38 -2.33 -16.96
CA ASN A 110 4.71 -2.01 -18.35
C ASN A 110 5.09 -0.54 -18.56
N ASN A 111 4.68 0.34 -17.65
CA ASN A 111 4.67 1.78 -17.90
C ASN A 111 5.40 2.61 -16.86
N SER A 112 5.94 2.03 -15.79
CA SER A 112 6.57 2.83 -14.74
C SER A 112 7.88 2.23 -14.26
N GLU A 113 8.87 3.10 -14.03
CA GLU A 113 10.17 2.78 -13.47
C GLU A 113 10.60 3.87 -12.48
N GLY A 114 11.40 3.50 -11.47
CA GLY A 114 11.99 4.44 -10.54
C GLY A 114 11.57 4.20 -9.10
N GLU A 115 11.64 5.24 -8.30
CA GLU A 115 11.38 5.17 -6.87
C GLU A 115 10.17 6.02 -6.51
N ILE A 116 9.39 5.52 -5.57
CA ILE A 116 8.27 6.24 -4.95
C ILE A 116 8.53 6.41 -3.46
N PHE A 117 7.98 7.48 -2.90
CA PHE A 117 8.25 7.94 -1.54
C PHE A 117 6.95 8.27 -0.82
N ASN A 118 6.99 8.31 0.51
CA ASN A 118 5.86 8.72 1.34
C ASN A 118 4.58 7.95 0.97
N VAL A 119 4.75 6.64 0.72
CA VAL A 119 3.67 5.77 0.25
C VAL A 119 2.74 5.49 1.42
N LEU A 120 1.49 5.88 1.27
CA LEU A 120 0.43 5.58 2.23
C LEU A 120 -0.75 4.97 1.48
N PHE A 121 -1.15 3.78 1.87
CA PHE A 121 -2.38 3.14 1.40
C PHE A 121 -3.29 2.81 2.58
N SER A 122 -4.58 2.88 2.34
CA SER A 122 -5.61 2.40 3.27
C SER A 122 -6.70 1.64 2.54
N LEU A 123 -7.22 0.62 3.21
CA LEU A 123 -8.24 -0.27 2.70
C LEU A 123 -9.14 -0.71 3.85
N ASN A 124 -10.44 -0.63 3.66
CA ASN A 124 -11.40 -1.22 4.58
C ASN A 124 -11.71 -2.66 4.17
N ILE A 125 -11.69 -3.56 5.14
CA ILE A 125 -11.97 -4.98 4.96
C ILE A 125 -13.23 -5.28 5.75
N PHE A 126 -14.23 -5.87 5.09
CA PHE A 126 -15.48 -6.32 5.71
C PHE A 126 -15.65 -7.81 5.45
N LYS A 127 -16.12 -8.54 6.47
CA LYS A 127 -16.57 -9.92 6.29
C LYS A 127 -18.08 -9.92 6.08
N LYS A 128 -18.53 -10.47 4.96
CA LYS A 128 -19.96 -10.68 4.64
C LYS A 128 -20.15 -12.08 4.05
N ASP A 129 -21.01 -12.88 4.70
CA ASP A 129 -21.38 -14.23 4.22
C ASP A 129 -20.14 -15.10 3.88
N ASP A 130 -19.16 -15.14 4.80
CA ASP A 130 -17.86 -15.84 4.66
C ASP A 130 -16.92 -15.32 3.58
N ASN A 131 -17.26 -14.25 2.87
CA ASN A 131 -16.38 -13.56 1.95
C ASN A 131 -15.79 -12.29 2.56
N PHE A 132 -14.56 -11.96 2.16
CA PHE A 132 -13.98 -10.66 2.46
C PHE A 132 -14.25 -9.68 1.32
N LEU A 133 -14.83 -8.55 1.66
CA LEU A 133 -15.04 -7.43 0.75
C LEU A 133 -14.01 -6.35 1.05
N PHE A 134 -13.47 -5.74 0.01
CA PHE A 134 -12.47 -4.70 0.08
C PHE A 134 -13.08 -3.40 -0.44
N GLU A 135 -13.15 -2.38 0.41
CA GLU A 135 -13.77 -1.12 0.08
C GLU A 135 -12.91 0.07 0.48
N ASN A 136 -13.25 1.24 -0.04
CA ASN A 136 -12.61 2.50 0.34
C ASN A 136 -11.10 2.50 0.17
N PHE A 137 -10.60 1.86 -0.89
CA PHE A 137 -9.19 1.92 -1.23
C PHE A 137 -8.76 3.36 -1.48
N LYS A 138 -7.79 3.83 -0.71
CA LYS A 138 -7.20 5.16 -0.82
C LYS A 138 -5.69 5.03 -0.77
N GLY A 139 -5.02 5.88 -1.53
CA GLY A 139 -3.57 5.90 -1.54
C GLY A 139 -3.02 7.26 -1.92
N LYS A 140 -1.79 7.48 -1.51
CA LYS A 140 -0.97 8.58 -2.00
C LYS A 140 0.50 8.15 -2.00
N PHE A 141 1.25 8.68 -2.92
CA PHE A 141 2.70 8.56 -2.94
C PHE A 141 3.30 9.71 -3.72
N ASP A 142 4.53 10.04 -3.39
CA ASP A 142 5.35 10.99 -4.14
C ASP A 142 6.26 10.22 -5.08
N PHE A 143 6.61 10.80 -6.21
CA PHE A 143 7.59 10.25 -7.14
C PHE A 143 8.65 11.28 -7.49
N ASN A 144 9.88 10.78 -7.58
CA ASN A 144 11.05 11.60 -7.84
C ASN A 144 11.97 10.84 -8.78
N ASN A 145 12.37 11.49 -9.87
CA ASN A 145 13.22 10.90 -10.90
C ASN A 145 12.67 9.58 -11.46
N THR A 146 11.35 9.52 -11.64
CA THR A 146 10.67 8.36 -12.21
C THR A 146 10.49 8.52 -13.73
N LYS A 147 10.23 7.36 -14.37
CA LYS A 147 9.82 7.30 -15.78
C LYS A 147 8.42 6.75 -15.86
N ILE A 148 7.59 7.36 -16.71
CA ILE A 148 6.24 6.88 -16.97
C ILE A 148 5.95 6.94 -18.45
N ARG A 149 5.37 5.85 -18.97
CA ARG A 149 4.71 5.80 -20.27
C ARG A 149 3.21 5.68 -20.03
N TYR A 150 2.47 6.76 -20.16
CA TYR A 150 1.05 6.75 -19.82
C TYR A 150 0.14 6.22 -20.95
N MET A 151 0.63 6.21 -22.20
CA MET A 151 -0.02 5.59 -23.35
C MET A 151 1.04 5.02 -24.28
N GLU A 152 0.76 3.90 -24.93
CA GLU A 152 1.72 3.20 -25.80
C GLU A 152 2.22 4.07 -26.98
N SER A 153 1.30 4.88 -27.55
CA SER A 153 1.60 5.81 -28.66
C SER A 153 2.31 7.10 -28.24
N MET A 154 2.45 7.35 -26.95
CA MET A 154 3.06 8.58 -26.43
C MET A 154 4.51 8.34 -26.01
N PRO A 155 5.36 9.36 -26.18
CA PRO A 155 6.74 9.27 -25.71
C PRO A 155 6.81 9.14 -24.19
N VAL A 156 7.84 8.47 -23.72
CA VAL A 156 8.13 8.34 -22.28
C VAL A 156 8.37 9.73 -21.68
N ILE A 157 7.82 9.94 -20.50
CA ILE A 157 8.18 11.08 -19.66
C ILE A 157 9.22 10.60 -18.65
N GLU A 158 10.33 11.28 -18.57
CA GLU A 158 11.46 11.00 -17.69
C GLU A 158 11.68 12.12 -16.69
N ASN A 159 12.50 11.85 -15.68
CA ASN A 159 12.84 12.82 -14.63
C ASN A 159 11.60 13.48 -14.02
N ILE A 160 10.57 12.66 -13.79
CA ILE A 160 9.30 13.15 -13.29
C ILE A 160 9.39 13.38 -11.78
N TYR A 161 8.90 14.55 -11.37
CA TYR A 161 8.67 14.93 -9.99
C TYR A 161 7.18 15.25 -9.80
N GLY A 162 6.60 14.71 -8.78
CA GLY A 162 5.19 14.94 -8.51
C GLY A 162 4.64 14.00 -7.44
N PHE A 163 3.34 13.85 -7.45
CA PHE A 163 2.65 12.95 -6.52
C PHE A 163 1.42 12.31 -7.19
N ALA A 164 1.00 11.19 -6.64
CA ALA A 164 -0.23 10.52 -7.03
C ALA A 164 -1.20 10.42 -5.85
N LYS A 165 -2.48 10.44 -6.16
CA LYS A 165 -3.58 10.14 -5.23
C LYS A 165 -4.45 9.07 -5.84
N ILE A 166 -4.80 8.08 -5.03
CA ILE A 166 -5.66 6.96 -5.41
C ILE A 166 -6.92 7.03 -4.56
N LYS A 167 -8.07 6.82 -5.18
CA LYS A 167 -9.35 6.68 -4.50
C LYS A 167 -10.21 5.67 -5.25
N ASN A 168 -10.40 4.50 -4.65
CA ASN A 168 -11.12 3.37 -5.24
C ASN A 168 -10.53 2.96 -6.60
N ASP A 169 -11.22 3.29 -7.68
CA ASP A 169 -10.92 2.96 -9.07
C ASP A 169 -10.30 4.12 -9.86
N GLU A 170 -9.90 5.19 -9.18
CA GLU A 170 -9.34 6.39 -9.80
C GLU A 170 -7.93 6.68 -9.27
N ILE A 171 -7.00 6.98 -10.20
CA ILE A 171 -5.67 7.52 -9.87
C ILE A 171 -5.50 8.88 -10.55
N ILE A 172 -5.05 9.86 -9.78
CA ILE A 172 -4.68 11.19 -10.27
C ILE A 172 -3.19 11.38 -10.04
N PHE A 173 -2.43 11.52 -11.12
CA PHE A 173 -1.04 11.91 -11.10
C PHE A 173 -0.93 13.43 -11.29
N THR A 174 -0.25 14.11 -10.39
CA THR A 174 0.11 15.52 -10.53
C THR A 174 1.60 15.59 -10.80
N ILE A 175 1.96 16.09 -11.96
CA ILE A 175 3.35 16.22 -12.45
C ILE A 175 3.78 17.66 -12.24
N ASN A 176 4.69 17.90 -11.33
CA ASN A 176 5.25 19.23 -11.08
C ASN A 176 6.28 19.60 -12.15
N SER A 177 7.12 18.61 -12.52
CA SER A 177 8.07 18.73 -13.61
C SER A 177 8.40 17.37 -14.21
N GLY A 178 8.87 17.37 -15.44
CA GLY A 178 9.30 16.18 -16.17
C GLY A 178 9.87 16.58 -17.51
N GLN A 179 10.42 15.61 -18.23
CA GLN A 179 10.99 15.81 -19.55
C GLN A 179 10.51 14.72 -20.50
N SER A 180 10.10 15.09 -21.69
CA SER A 180 9.74 14.15 -22.75
C SER A 180 10.41 14.59 -24.04
N GLN A 181 11.38 13.79 -24.53
CA GLN A 181 12.22 14.16 -25.66
C GLN A 181 12.88 15.55 -25.43
N ASN A 182 12.55 16.54 -26.26
CA ASN A 182 13.06 17.91 -26.17
C ASN A 182 12.10 18.87 -25.45
N LEU A 183 11.03 18.36 -24.82
CA LEU A 183 10.01 19.16 -24.17
C LEU A 183 10.14 19.07 -22.65
N ASN A 184 10.17 20.24 -22.01
CA ASN A 184 10.03 20.32 -20.56
C ASN A 184 8.55 20.40 -20.19
N ILE A 185 8.11 19.47 -19.35
CA ILE A 185 6.75 19.41 -18.84
C ILE A 185 6.73 20.12 -17.48
N LYS A 186 5.74 20.98 -17.28
CA LYS A 186 5.49 21.67 -16.00
C LYS A 186 3.98 21.66 -15.72
N ASN A 187 3.63 21.38 -14.47
CA ASN A 187 2.25 21.44 -13.98
C ASN A 187 1.27 20.58 -14.80
N GLY A 188 1.65 19.34 -15.07
CA GLY A 188 0.81 18.36 -15.76
C GLY A 188 -0.12 17.61 -14.81
N MET A 189 -1.23 17.10 -15.34
CA MET A 189 -2.12 16.19 -14.62
C MET A 189 -2.55 15.05 -15.55
N VAL A 190 -2.50 13.83 -15.02
CA VAL A 190 -3.04 12.64 -15.69
C VAL A 190 -4.03 11.97 -14.74
N LYS A 191 -5.21 11.66 -15.25
CA LYS A 191 -6.28 11.00 -14.50
C LYS A 191 -6.62 9.68 -15.18
N LEU A 192 -6.47 8.59 -14.45
CA LEU A 192 -6.92 7.25 -14.83
C LEU A 192 -8.17 6.91 -14.04
N LYS A 193 -9.14 6.31 -14.69
CA LYS A 193 -10.41 5.86 -14.12
C LYS A 193 -10.68 4.42 -14.51
N ASP A 194 -11.68 3.85 -13.88
CA ASP A 194 -12.19 2.51 -14.18
C ASP A 194 -11.10 1.42 -14.07
N LEU A 195 -10.25 1.55 -13.04
CA LEU A 195 -9.12 0.64 -12.80
C LEU A 195 -9.55 -0.78 -12.40
N ASP A 196 -10.83 -0.99 -12.17
CA ASP A 196 -11.44 -2.30 -11.89
C ASP A 196 -12.06 -2.94 -13.15
N SER A 197 -12.24 -2.17 -14.22
CA SER A 197 -12.67 -2.72 -15.50
C SER A 197 -11.47 -3.34 -16.21
N ASP A 198 -11.65 -4.53 -16.75
CA ASP A 198 -10.69 -5.09 -17.69
C ASP A 198 -10.49 -4.06 -18.81
N PHE A 199 -9.26 -3.61 -19.01
CA PHE A 199 -8.93 -2.82 -20.19
C PHE A 199 -9.07 -3.77 -21.38
N GLU A 200 -10.28 -3.90 -21.92
CA GLU A 200 -10.46 -4.50 -23.23
C GLU A 200 -9.72 -3.61 -24.25
N ASN A 201 -8.70 -4.20 -24.84
CA ASN A 201 -7.90 -3.64 -25.92
C ASN A 201 -8.72 -3.42 -27.20
#